data_7d421b9ebce5961c91f2f68b4872818e
#
_entry.id   7d421b9ebce5961c91f2f68b4872818e
#
_cell.length_a   1.000
_cell.length_b   1.000
_cell.length_c   1.000
_cell.angle_alpha   90.00
_cell.angle_beta   90.00
_cell.angle_gamma   90.00
#
_symmetry.space_group_name_H-M   'P 1'
#
loop_
_entity.id
_entity.type
_entity.pdbx_description
1 polymer ?
#
loop_
_entity_poly.entity_id
_entity_poly.type
_entity_poly.pdbx_seq_one_letter_code
_entity_poly.pdbx_strand_id
1 'polypeptide(L)'
;MAGKQEDKAASKEAARAKRAESRARRGQIFEAFKMQRREDKALVPLMAAVLVGFAAVAFLIGLIWDMQWLFLGPGVVLGVLGAVLLFGRRVSANVYKKADGQPGAAGWALDNLRGKWRVTQAVAGTTQLDAVHRVIGLPGVILVAEGAPHRVKTLLAQEKKRLARVVGSTPIYDVVVGNDEGQVPLNKLQRHLVKLPRNISTSDMDSMEARLAALEIGRASCRERVCT
;
A
#
# COMPACT_ATOMS: atom_id res chain seq x y z
N MET A 1 -31.71 2.06 41.05
CA MET A 1 -31.30 3.42 40.55
C MET A 1 -29.78 3.53 40.30
N ALA A 2 -28.93 2.69 40.92
CA ALA A 2 -27.47 2.71 40.74
C ALA A 2 -27.02 2.36 39.32
N GLY A 3 -27.56 1.32 38.68
CA GLY A 3 -27.11 0.89 37.35
C GLY A 3 -27.28 1.96 36.21
N LYS A 4 -28.30 2.79 36.32
CA LYS A 4 -28.55 3.86 35.34
C LYS A 4 -27.53 5.03 35.43
N GLN A 5 -26.84 5.17 36.58
CA GLN A 5 -25.77 6.14 36.77
C GLN A 5 -24.44 5.60 36.27
N GLU A 6 -24.18 4.32 36.45
CA GLU A 6 -22.98 3.63 35.90
C GLU A 6 -22.99 3.62 34.38
N ASP A 7 -24.13 3.30 33.75
CA ASP A 7 -24.26 3.35 32.28
C ASP A 7 -24.03 4.76 31.72
N LYS A 8 -24.48 5.81 32.44
CA LYS A 8 -24.23 7.20 32.04
C LYS A 8 -22.75 7.60 32.23
N ALA A 9 -22.09 7.11 33.24
CA ALA A 9 -20.66 7.37 33.43
C ALA A 9 -19.84 6.70 32.34
N ALA A 10 -20.08 5.40 32.07
CA ALA A 10 -19.42 4.64 31.02
C ALA A 10 -19.63 5.27 29.62
N SER A 11 -20.84 5.74 29.31
CA SER A 11 -21.13 6.41 28.03
C SER A 11 -20.39 7.77 27.88
N LYS A 12 -20.24 8.52 28.97
CA LYS A 12 -19.46 9.78 28.99
C LYS A 12 -17.96 9.52 28.81
N GLU A 13 -17.42 8.47 29.43
CA GLU A 13 -16.02 8.08 29.25
C GLU A 13 -15.73 7.62 27.83
N ALA A 14 -16.61 6.77 27.25
CA ALA A 14 -16.50 6.35 25.86
C ALA A 14 -16.58 7.56 24.88
N ALA A 15 -17.44 8.54 25.16
CA ALA A 15 -17.52 9.75 24.36
C ALA A 15 -16.27 10.64 24.50
N ARG A 16 -15.67 10.71 25.70
CA ARG A 16 -14.40 11.43 25.93
C ARG A 16 -13.25 10.73 25.23
N ALA A 17 -13.16 9.40 25.31
CA ALA A 17 -12.14 8.60 24.60
C ALA A 17 -12.23 8.81 23.09
N LYS A 18 -13.43 8.73 22.49
CA LYS A 18 -13.64 9.00 21.06
C LYS A 18 -13.24 10.43 20.66
N ARG A 19 -13.52 11.43 21.51
CA ARG A 19 -13.11 12.83 21.26
C ARG A 19 -11.59 12.99 21.36
N ALA A 20 -10.94 12.32 22.32
CA ALA A 20 -9.49 12.35 22.45
C ALA A 20 -8.81 11.67 21.24
N GLU A 21 -9.31 10.52 20.81
CA GLU A 21 -8.84 9.84 19.60
C GLU A 21 -8.99 10.69 18.34
N SER A 22 -10.14 11.33 18.17
CA SER A 22 -10.38 12.22 17.01
C SER A 22 -9.49 13.47 17.03
N ARG A 23 -9.16 14.00 18.21
CA ARG A 23 -8.18 15.10 18.35
C ARG A 23 -6.77 14.63 18.01
N ALA A 24 -6.36 13.46 18.50
CA ALA A 24 -5.06 12.88 18.19
C ALA A 24 -4.90 12.63 16.69
N ARG A 25 -5.92 12.05 16.03
CA ARG A 25 -5.94 11.86 14.56
C ARG A 25 -5.82 13.17 13.80
N ARG A 26 -6.54 14.22 14.23
CA ARG A 26 -6.43 15.57 13.60
C ARG A 26 -5.03 16.14 13.79
N GLY A 27 -4.42 15.96 14.97
CA GLY A 27 -3.04 16.37 15.24
C GLY A 27 -2.05 15.69 14.28
N GLN A 28 -2.16 14.37 14.12
CA GLN A 28 -1.31 13.59 13.22
C GLN A 28 -1.47 14.04 11.76
N ILE A 29 -2.71 14.30 11.32
CA ILE A 29 -2.97 14.80 9.95
C ILE A 29 -2.35 16.19 9.77
N PHE A 30 -2.45 17.06 10.78
CA PHE A 30 -1.88 18.41 10.71
C PHE A 30 -0.34 18.38 10.72
N GLU A 31 0.27 17.51 11.51
CA GLU A 31 1.73 17.30 11.49
C GLU A 31 2.22 16.75 10.15
N ALA A 32 1.53 15.75 9.60
CA ALA A 32 1.81 15.23 8.28
C ALA A 32 1.69 16.31 7.20
N PHE A 33 0.65 17.15 7.28
CA PHE A 33 0.48 18.29 6.37
C PHE A 33 1.62 19.31 6.50
N LYS A 34 2.00 19.66 7.75
CA LYS A 34 3.10 20.60 8.01
C LYS A 34 4.44 20.09 7.49
N MET A 35 4.70 18.79 7.67
CA MET A 35 5.90 18.13 7.15
C MET A 35 5.91 18.16 5.62
N GLN A 36 4.81 17.77 5.00
CA GLN A 36 4.67 17.72 3.54
C GLN A 36 4.76 19.12 2.90
N ARG A 37 4.22 20.17 3.55
CA ARG A 37 4.33 21.55 3.08
C ARG A 37 5.77 22.05 3.03
N ARG A 38 6.63 21.57 3.94
CA ARG A 38 8.07 21.92 3.93
C ARG A 38 8.82 21.28 2.76
N GLU A 39 8.40 20.08 2.39
CA GLU A 39 9.02 19.31 1.30
C GLU A 39 8.53 19.74 -0.09
N ASP A 40 7.25 20.06 -0.19
CA ASP A 40 6.61 20.43 -1.46
C ASP A 40 5.93 21.81 -1.36
N LYS A 41 6.69 22.84 -1.72
CA LYS A 41 6.19 24.23 -1.71
C LYS A 41 5.02 24.46 -2.66
N ALA A 42 4.89 23.62 -3.71
CA ALA A 42 3.80 23.71 -4.69
C ALA A 42 2.49 23.06 -4.22
N LEU A 43 2.50 22.32 -3.10
CA LEU A 43 1.33 21.59 -2.60
C LEU A 43 0.19 22.55 -2.25
N VAL A 44 0.48 23.58 -1.43
CA VAL A 44 -0.52 24.52 -0.93
C VAL A 44 -1.17 25.33 -2.06
N PRO A 45 -0.40 25.97 -2.98
CA PRO A 45 -1.01 26.71 -4.08
C PRO A 45 -1.81 25.81 -5.02
N LEU A 46 -1.40 24.56 -5.21
CA LEU A 46 -2.14 23.62 -6.05
C LEU A 46 -3.48 23.20 -5.42
N MET A 47 -3.49 22.94 -4.10
CA MET A 47 -4.73 22.65 -3.36
C MET A 47 -5.70 23.85 -3.39
N ALA A 48 -5.17 25.07 -3.20
CA ALA A 48 -5.95 26.30 -3.31
C ALA A 48 -6.51 26.48 -4.73
N ALA A 49 -5.72 26.24 -5.76
CA ALA A 49 -6.17 26.33 -7.15
C ALA A 49 -7.30 25.34 -7.47
N VAL A 50 -7.23 24.11 -6.95
CA VAL A 50 -8.31 23.11 -7.11
C VAL A 50 -9.58 23.59 -6.40
N LEU A 51 -9.48 24.06 -5.17
CA LEU A 51 -10.62 24.51 -4.39
C LEU A 51 -11.30 25.71 -5.08
N VAL A 52 -10.52 26.71 -5.47
CA VAL A 52 -11.03 27.91 -6.18
C VAL A 52 -11.60 27.54 -7.55
N GLY A 53 -10.94 26.61 -8.29
CA GLY A 53 -11.42 26.15 -9.59
C GLY A 53 -12.80 25.50 -9.50
N PHE A 54 -13.02 24.59 -8.55
CA PHE A 54 -14.35 23.97 -8.36
C PHE A 54 -15.40 24.98 -7.92
N ALA A 55 -15.05 25.90 -7.02
CA ALA A 55 -15.96 26.95 -6.58
C ALA A 55 -16.34 27.90 -7.72
N ALA A 56 -15.37 28.28 -8.56
CA ALA A 56 -15.59 29.14 -9.73
C ALA A 56 -16.47 28.44 -10.78
N VAL A 57 -16.21 27.19 -11.09
CA VAL A 57 -17.02 26.41 -12.04
C VAL A 57 -18.46 26.29 -11.53
N ALA A 58 -18.65 25.97 -10.26
CA ALA A 58 -19.98 25.86 -9.66
C ALA A 58 -20.71 27.21 -9.65
N PHE A 59 -20.00 28.29 -9.40
CA PHE A 59 -20.54 29.64 -9.45
C PHE A 59 -20.99 30.03 -10.88
N LEU A 60 -20.17 29.74 -11.88
CA LEU A 60 -20.49 30.01 -13.29
C LEU A 60 -21.71 29.20 -13.77
N ILE A 61 -21.82 27.92 -13.37
CA ILE A 61 -23.00 27.11 -13.66
C ILE A 61 -24.24 27.71 -12.99
N GLY A 62 -24.11 28.17 -11.73
CA GLY A 62 -25.20 28.82 -11.00
C GLY A 62 -25.67 30.14 -11.62
N LEU A 63 -24.80 30.87 -12.31
CA LEU A 63 -25.13 32.07 -13.07
C LEU A 63 -26.11 31.81 -14.22
N ILE A 64 -26.01 30.64 -14.85
CA ILE A 64 -26.90 30.27 -15.98
C ILE A 64 -28.35 30.12 -15.54
N TRP A 65 -28.58 29.73 -14.26
CA TRP A 65 -29.91 29.50 -13.68
C TRP A 65 -30.31 30.48 -12.60
N ASP A 66 -29.61 31.62 -12.45
CA ASP A 66 -29.80 32.63 -11.40
C ASP A 66 -29.82 32.08 -9.95
N MET A 67 -29.14 30.93 -9.75
CA MET A 67 -29.06 30.21 -8.47
C MET A 67 -27.60 30.08 -7.97
N GLN A 68 -26.74 31.06 -8.22
CA GLN A 68 -25.31 31.01 -7.93
C GLN A 68 -24.95 30.65 -6.50
N TRP A 69 -25.74 31.15 -5.52
CA TRP A 69 -25.51 30.84 -4.11
C TRP A 69 -25.84 29.41 -3.72
N LEU A 70 -26.80 28.77 -4.41
CA LEU A 70 -27.16 27.38 -4.18
C LEU A 70 -26.07 26.42 -4.69
N PHE A 71 -25.47 26.74 -5.85
CA PHE A 71 -24.41 25.93 -6.45
C PHE A 71 -23.03 26.13 -5.81
N LEU A 72 -22.78 27.27 -5.17
CA LEU A 72 -21.52 27.57 -4.51
C LEU A 72 -21.22 26.58 -3.37
N GLY A 73 -22.20 26.22 -2.55
CA GLY A 73 -22.04 25.28 -1.45
C GLY A 73 -21.50 23.89 -1.89
N PRO A 74 -22.20 23.19 -2.77
CA PRO A 74 -21.70 21.94 -3.38
C PRO A 74 -20.35 22.10 -4.08
N GLY A 75 -20.09 23.21 -4.78
CA GLY A 75 -18.83 23.50 -5.43
C GLY A 75 -17.64 23.53 -4.45
N VAL A 76 -17.80 24.20 -3.33
CA VAL A 76 -16.79 24.25 -2.25
C VAL A 76 -16.56 22.86 -1.66
N VAL A 77 -17.62 22.09 -1.41
CA VAL A 77 -17.50 20.71 -0.87
C VAL A 77 -16.72 19.81 -1.84
N LEU A 78 -17.04 19.87 -3.12
CA LEU A 78 -16.30 19.12 -4.16
C LEU A 78 -14.85 19.60 -4.28
N GLY A 79 -14.61 20.89 -4.15
CA GLY A 79 -13.26 21.47 -4.13
C GLY A 79 -12.41 20.96 -2.97
N VAL A 80 -12.98 20.93 -1.76
CA VAL A 80 -12.32 20.36 -0.57
C VAL A 80 -12.03 18.86 -0.78
N LEU A 81 -12.99 18.09 -1.28
CA LEU A 81 -12.79 16.67 -1.57
C LEU A 81 -11.67 16.47 -2.61
N GLY A 82 -11.69 17.24 -3.69
CA GLY A 82 -10.64 17.24 -4.71
C GLY A 82 -9.26 17.57 -4.15
N ALA A 83 -9.16 18.59 -3.29
CA ALA A 83 -7.92 18.97 -2.64
C ALA A 83 -7.38 17.87 -1.71
N VAL A 84 -8.25 17.19 -0.94
CA VAL A 84 -7.86 16.05 -0.09
C VAL A 84 -7.38 14.85 -0.92
N LEU A 85 -8.06 14.53 -2.01
CA LEU A 85 -7.65 13.46 -2.92
C LEU A 85 -6.28 13.76 -3.55
N LEU A 86 -6.06 15.01 -3.97
CA LEU A 86 -4.81 15.46 -4.55
C LEU A 86 -3.67 15.41 -3.52
N PHE A 87 -3.93 15.83 -2.29
CA PHE A 87 -3.01 15.70 -1.18
C PHE A 87 -2.59 14.24 -0.96
N GLY A 88 -3.56 13.33 -0.82
CA GLY A 88 -3.28 11.90 -0.61
C GLY A 88 -2.45 11.29 -1.72
N ARG A 89 -2.75 11.61 -2.99
CA ARG A 89 -1.97 11.13 -4.14
C ARG A 89 -0.54 11.66 -4.14
N ARG A 90 -0.34 12.91 -3.77
CA ARG A 90 0.97 13.56 -3.77
C ARG A 90 1.85 13.07 -2.61
N VAL A 91 1.26 12.91 -1.42
CA VAL A 91 1.94 12.29 -0.27
C VAL A 91 2.41 10.88 -0.62
N SER A 92 1.51 10.05 -1.15
CA SER A 92 1.87 8.69 -1.57
C SER A 92 3.01 8.69 -2.59
N ALA A 93 2.95 9.56 -3.61
CA ALA A 93 4.01 9.64 -4.62
C ALA A 93 5.37 10.02 -4.02
N ASN A 94 5.39 10.94 -3.05
CA ASN A 94 6.63 11.35 -2.38
C ASN A 94 7.19 10.24 -1.47
N VAL A 95 6.32 9.50 -0.77
CA VAL A 95 6.75 8.35 0.05
C VAL A 95 7.39 7.28 -0.83
N TYR A 96 6.77 6.93 -1.96
CA TYR A 96 7.36 5.97 -2.90
C TYR A 96 8.69 6.45 -3.49
N LYS A 97 8.82 7.74 -3.81
CA LYS A 97 10.09 8.31 -4.29
C LYS A 97 11.21 8.23 -3.25
N LYS A 98 10.89 8.42 -1.96
CA LYS A 98 11.87 8.33 -0.87
C LYS A 98 12.27 6.88 -0.56
N ALA A 99 11.34 5.95 -0.70
CA ALA A 99 11.60 4.53 -0.50
C ALA A 99 12.36 3.92 -1.68
N ASP A 100 12.27 4.52 -2.86
CA ASP A 100 12.90 4.01 -4.08
C ASP A 100 14.43 3.92 -3.93
N GLY A 101 14.99 2.76 -4.26
CA GLY A 101 16.41 2.48 -4.09
C GLY A 101 16.86 2.15 -2.65
N GLN A 102 15.95 2.14 -1.66
CA GLN A 102 16.28 1.70 -0.31
C GLN A 102 16.05 0.19 -0.15
N PRO A 103 16.92 -0.52 0.57
CA PRO A 103 16.70 -1.93 0.89
C PRO A 103 15.39 -2.13 1.67
N GLY A 104 14.60 -3.13 1.31
CA GLY A 104 13.31 -3.42 1.94
C GLY A 104 12.13 -2.61 1.38
N ALA A 105 12.36 -1.74 0.41
CA ALA A 105 11.30 -0.92 -0.18
C ALA A 105 10.22 -1.74 -0.87
N ALA A 106 10.59 -2.82 -1.57
CA ALA A 106 9.63 -3.72 -2.19
C ALA A 106 8.80 -4.45 -1.13
N GLY A 107 9.43 -4.96 -0.06
CA GLY A 107 8.73 -5.58 1.06
C GLY A 107 7.70 -4.65 1.69
N TRP A 108 8.09 -3.41 1.97
CA TRP A 108 7.17 -2.39 2.49
C TRP A 108 5.99 -2.10 1.53
N ALA A 109 6.26 -2.01 0.23
CA ALA A 109 5.21 -1.78 -0.77
C ALA A 109 4.25 -2.97 -0.87
N LEU A 110 4.75 -4.19 -0.71
CA LEU A 110 3.96 -5.41 -0.73
C LEU A 110 3.05 -5.55 0.49
N ASP A 111 3.48 -5.14 1.68
CA ASP A 111 2.63 -5.12 2.88
C ASP A 111 1.44 -4.18 2.75
N ASN A 112 1.59 -3.13 1.96
CA ASN A 112 0.54 -2.15 1.71
C ASN A 112 -0.34 -2.48 0.49
N LEU A 113 -0.27 -3.69 -0.06
CA LEU A 113 -1.12 -4.13 -1.17
C LEU A 113 -2.58 -4.15 -0.78
N ARG A 114 -3.43 -3.57 -1.63
CA ARG A 114 -4.88 -3.63 -1.45
C ARG A 114 -5.44 -4.88 -2.13
N GLY A 115 -6.24 -5.63 -1.39
CA GLY A 115 -6.89 -6.85 -1.90
C GLY A 115 -6.49 -8.10 -1.14
N LYS A 116 -6.88 -9.27 -1.67
CA LYS A 116 -6.56 -10.58 -1.07
C LYS A 116 -5.20 -11.06 -1.58
N TRP A 117 -4.14 -10.62 -0.92
CA TRP A 117 -2.78 -11.04 -1.18
C TRP A 117 -2.20 -11.70 0.07
N ARG A 118 -1.41 -12.75 -0.10
CA ARG A 118 -0.62 -13.39 0.95
C ARG A 118 0.85 -13.08 0.67
N VAL A 119 1.44 -12.25 1.51
CA VAL A 119 2.81 -11.77 1.33
C VAL A 119 3.72 -12.46 2.33
N THR A 120 4.80 -13.07 1.85
CA THR A 120 5.91 -13.57 2.67
C THR A 120 7.15 -12.81 2.28
N GLN A 121 7.66 -12.00 3.21
CA GLN A 121 8.85 -11.20 2.95
C GLN A 121 10.13 -12.01 3.06
N ALA A 122 11.14 -11.62 2.26
CA ALA A 122 12.51 -12.11 2.34
C ALA A 122 12.65 -13.63 2.37
N VAL A 123 11.92 -14.34 1.47
CA VAL A 123 12.04 -15.81 1.33
C VAL A 123 13.42 -16.24 0.89
N ALA A 124 14.17 -15.36 0.22
CA ALA A 124 15.59 -15.48 -0.09
C ALA A 124 16.23 -14.10 -0.05
N GLY A 125 17.51 -14.06 0.29
CA GLY A 125 18.26 -12.79 0.33
C GLY A 125 19.76 -13.03 0.28
N THR A 126 20.50 -11.93 0.01
CA THR A 126 21.96 -11.91 0.06
C THR A 126 22.44 -11.08 1.24
N THR A 127 23.72 -11.21 1.58
CA THR A 127 24.40 -10.35 2.56
C THR A 127 24.49 -8.88 2.10
N GLN A 128 24.23 -8.62 0.82
CA GLN A 128 24.24 -7.28 0.21
C GLN A 128 22.86 -6.62 0.18
N LEU A 129 21.93 -7.11 1.01
CA LEU A 129 20.57 -6.60 1.15
C LEU A 129 19.71 -6.73 -0.11
N ASP A 130 20.08 -7.62 -1.05
CA ASP A 130 19.13 -8.04 -2.09
C ASP A 130 18.12 -9.01 -1.47
N ALA A 131 16.85 -8.88 -1.80
CA ALA A 131 15.81 -9.74 -1.26
C ALA A 131 14.83 -10.21 -2.33
N VAL A 132 14.27 -11.40 -2.12
CA VAL A 132 13.15 -11.92 -2.89
C VAL A 132 11.97 -12.12 -1.94
N HIS A 133 10.85 -11.55 -2.30
CA HIS A 133 9.57 -11.66 -1.60
C HIS A 133 8.65 -12.58 -2.38
N ARG A 134 7.82 -13.33 -1.69
CA ARG A 134 6.81 -14.18 -2.30
C ARG A 134 5.42 -13.60 -2.05
N VAL A 135 4.64 -13.47 -3.11
CA VAL A 135 3.26 -13.01 -3.06
C VAL A 135 2.38 -14.07 -3.70
N ILE A 136 1.36 -14.52 -2.98
CA ILE A 136 0.33 -15.42 -3.49
C ILE A 136 -0.93 -14.59 -3.71
N GLY A 137 -1.50 -14.69 -4.90
CA GLY A 137 -2.71 -13.97 -5.28
C GLY A 137 -3.52 -14.72 -6.33
N LEU A 138 -4.62 -14.15 -6.78
CA LEU A 138 -5.43 -14.73 -7.86
C LEU A 138 -4.65 -15.03 -9.16
N PRO A 139 -3.56 -14.32 -9.51
CA PRO A 139 -2.72 -14.70 -10.64
C PRO A 139 -1.96 -16.01 -10.44
N GLY A 140 -1.63 -16.39 -9.22
CA GLY A 140 -0.74 -17.47 -8.86
C GLY A 140 0.32 -17.03 -7.85
N VAL A 141 1.51 -17.59 -7.96
CA VAL A 141 2.67 -17.23 -7.14
C VAL A 141 3.51 -16.20 -7.89
N ILE A 142 3.82 -15.11 -7.21
CA ILE A 142 4.63 -14.02 -7.77
C ILE A 142 5.87 -13.88 -6.91
N LEU A 143 7.03 -13.93 -7.51
CA LEU A 143 8.31 -13.62 -6.89
C LEU A 143 8.67 -12.19 -7.20
N VAL A 144 8.79 -11.37 -6.17
CA VAL A 144 9.17 -9.95 -6.29
C VAL A 144 10.57 -9.79 -5.73
N ALA A 145 11.50 -9.39 -6.58
CA ALA A 145 12.90 -9.20 -6.20
C ALA A 145 13.27 -7.73 -6.14
N GLU A 146 14.08 -7.38 -5.15
CA GLU A 146 14.71 -6.06 -5.01
C GLU A 146 16.24 -6.21 -4.88
N GLY A 147 16.98 -5.29 -5.47
CA GLY A 147 18.44 -5.27 -5.45
C GLY A 147 19.07 -5.22 -6.84
N ALA A 148 20.37 -5.50 -6.93
CA ALA A 148 21.08 -5.42 -8.19
C ALA A 148 20.62 -6.49 -9.20
N PRO A 149 20.30 -6.12 -10.46
CA PRO A 149 19.65 -7.01 -11.44
C PRO A 149 20.39 -8.33 -11.68
N HIS A 150 21.72 -8.30 -11.74
CA HIS A 150 22.53 -9.48 -11.99
C HIS A 150 22.49 -10.49 -10.82
N ARG A 151 22.41 -10.01 -9.56
CA ARG A 151 22.35 -10.88 -8.38
C ARG A 151 20.95 -11.44 -8.16
N VAL A 152 19.94 -10.59 -8.27
CA VAL A 152 18.55 -11.03 -8.04
C VAL A 152 18.04 -12.02 -9.11
N LYS A 153 18.54 -11.97 -10.34
CA LYS A 153 18.21 -12.98 -11.37
C LYS A 153 18.56 -14.39 -10.92
N THR A 154 19.72 -14.58 -10.31
CA THR A 154 20.14 -15.89 -9.79
C THR A 154 19.26 -16.36 -8.64
N LEU A 155 18.95 -15.45 -7.69
CA LEU A 155 18.03 -15.75 -6.58
C LEU A 155 16.63 -16.12 -7.07
N LEU A 156 16.09 -15.34 -8.01
CA LEU A 156 14.78 -15.62 -8.62
C LEU A 156 14.75 -16.99 -9.29
N ALA A 157 15.79 -17.33 -10.08
CA ALA A 157 15.86 -18.61 -10.74
C ALA A 157 15.90 -19.78 -9.74
N GLN A 158 16.65 -19.64 -8.65
CA GLN A 158 16.72 -20.64 -7.59
C GLN A 158 15.38 -20.83 -6.88
N GLU A 159 14.74 -19.73 -6.47
CA GLU A 159 13.45 -19.80 -5.79
C GLU A 159 12.33 -20.28 -6.73
N LYS A 160 12.33 -19.87 -8.00
CA LYS A 160 11.39 -20.34 -9.02
C LYS A 160 11.49 -21.86 -9.22
N LYS A 161 12.72 -22.39 -9.35
CA LYS A 161 12.97 -23.84 -9.47
C LYS A 161 12.51 -24.61 -8.24
N ARG A 162 12.66 -24.01 -7.06
CA ARG A 162 12.23 -24.59 -5.79
C ARG A 162 10.71 -24.63 -5.67
N LEU A 163 10.06 -23.51 -5.97
CA LEU A 163 8.60 -23.38 -5.90
C LEU A 163 7.91 -24.29 -6.93
N ALA A 164 8.46 -24.45 -8.13
CA ALA A 164 7.90 -25.28 -9.18
C ALA A 164 7.64 -26.74 -8.73
N ARG A 165 8.42 -27.26 -7.76
CA ARG A 165 8.24 -28.60 -7.21
C ARG A 165 7.02 -28.74 -6.31
N VAL A 166 6.52 -27.64 -5.75
CA VAL A 166 5.44 -27.62 -4.76
C VAL A 166 4.15 -27.05 -5.32
N VAL A 167 4.30 -26.06 -6.20
CA VAL A 167 3.18 -25.28 -6.76
C VAL A 167 2.49 -26.03 -7.90
N GLY A 168 3.17 -27.05 -8.49
CA GLY A 168 2.61 -27.87 -9.58
C GLY A 168 2.36 -27.06 -10.84
N SER A 169 1.11 -27.09 -11.35
CA SER A 169 0.71 -26.41 -12.59
C SER A 169 0.39 -24.91 -12.43
N THR A 170 0.44 -24.37 -11.19
CA THR A 170 0.15 -22.94 -10.96
C THR A 170 1.25 -22.06 -11.54
N PRO A 171 0.88 -21.00 -12.26
CA PRO A 171 1.87 -20.09 -12.85
C PRO A 171 2.69 -19.37 -11.78
N ILE A 172 4.00 -19.26 -12.06
CA ILE A 172 4.95 -18.51 -11.24
C ILE A 172 5.45 -17.33 -12.07
N TYR A 173 5.12 -16.12 -11.59
CA TYR A 173 5.59 -14.87 -12.19
C TYR A 173 6.82 -14.35 -11.45
N ASP A 174 7.72 -13.72 -12.17
CA ASP A 174 8.91 -13.05 -11.64
C ASP A 174 8.85 -11.57 -11.99
N VAL A 175 9.05 -10.72 -10.99
CA VAL A 175 9.04 -9.26 -11.10
C VAL A 175 10.27 -8.72 -10.39
N VAL A 176 11.06 -7.91 -11.08
CA VAL A 176 12.18 -7.18 -10.49
C VAL A 176 11.74 -5.73 -10.28
N VAL A 177 11.90 -5.25 -9.05
CA VAL A 177 11.58 -3.85 -8.69
C VAL A 177 12.79 -2.98 -8.95
N GLY A 178 12.59 -1.86 -9.66
CA GLY A 178 13.63 -0.89 -9.97
C GLY A 178 13.21 0.05 -11.09
N ASN A 179 14.15 0.89 -11.51
CA ASN A 179 13.90 1.92 -12.52
C ASN A 179 14.59 1.65 -13.87
N ASP A 180 15.33 0.54 -13.97
CA ASP A 180 16.02 0.16 -15.20
C ASP A 180 15.07 -0.51 -16.20
N GLU A 181 15.54 -0.69 -17.42
CA GLU A 181 14.78 -1.36 -18.48
C GLU A 181 14.41 -2.81 -18.09
N GLY A 182 13.14 -3.15 -18.25
CA GLY A 182 12.61 -4.46 -17.85
C GLY A 182 12.27 -4.61 -16.36
N GLN A 183 12.46 -3.57 -15.57
CA GLN A 183 12.06 -3.54 -14.16
C GLN A 183 10.73 -2.80 -13.97
N VAL A 184 10.09 -3.07 -12.84
CA VAL A 184 8.83 -2.41 -12.47
C VAL A 184 9.12 -1.37 -11.37
N PRO A 185 8.85 -0.07 -11.63
CA PRO A 185 9.00 0.96 -10.62
C PRO A 185 8.13 0.68 -9.38
N LEU A 186 8.67 0.95 -8.20
CA LEU A 186 8.03 0.69 -6.91
C LEU A 186 6.59 1.23 -6.84
N ASN A 187 6.36 2.44 -7.33
CA ASN A 187 5.04 3.09 -7.35
C ASN A 187 4.03 2.45 -8.31
N LYS A 188 4.48 1.64 -9.27
CA LYS A 188 3.65 0.91 -10.23
C LYS A 188 3.47 -0.56 -9.87
N LEU A 189 4.19 -1.06 -8.85
CA LEU A 189 4.20 -2.46 -8.47
C LEU A 189 2.79 -3.01 -8.22
N GLN A 190 1.99 -2.37 -7.38
CA GLN A 190 0.62 -2.80 -7.10
C GLN A 190 -0.23 -2.87 -8.38
N ARG A 191 -0.14 -1.85 -9.24
CA ARG A 191 -0.90 -1.82 -10.50
C ARG A 191 -0.45 -2.94 -11.44
N HIS A 192 0.84 -3.25 -11.46
CA HIS A 192 1.40 -4.34 -12.27
C HIS A 192 0.85 -5.70 -11.80
N LEU A 193 0.89 -5.97 -10.49
CA LEU A 193 0.39 -7.21 -9.90
C LEU A 193 -1.12 -7.42 -10.15
N VAL A 194 -1.92 -6.37 -10.03
CA VAL A 194 -3.38 -6.43 -10.25
C VAL A 194 -3.74 -6.66 -11.73
N LYS A 195 -2.87 -6.28 -12.67
CA LYS A 195 -3.08 -6.50 -14.11
C LYS A 195 -2.79 -7.93 -14.57
N LEU A 196 -2.11 -8.73 -13.77
CA LEU A 196 -1.84 -10.12 -14.11
C LEU A 196 -3.15 -10.93 -14.24
N PRO A 197 -3.20 -11.91 -15.15
CA PRO A 197 -4.39 -12.75 -15.34
C PRO A 197 -4.71 -13.54 -14.07
N ARG A 198 -6.00 -13.73 -13.80
CA ARG A 198 -6.47 -14.52 -12.67
C ARG A 198 -6.51 -15.99 -13.07
N ASN A 199 -5.62 -16.81 -12.50
CA ASN A 199 -5.45 -18.19 -12.86
C ASN A 199 -5.89 -19.19 -11.78
N ILE A 200 -6.03 -18.72 -10.54
CA ILE A 200 -6.40 -19.56 -9.39
C ILE A 200 -7.56 -18.97 -8.59
N SER A 201 -8.25 -19.82 -7.86
CA SER A 201 -9.33 -19.43 -6.96
C SER A 201 -8.80 -19.02 -5.58
N THR A 202 -9.68 -18.45 -4.74
CA THR A 202 -9.32 -18.09 -3.34
C THR A 202 -9.02 -19.34 -2.49
N SER A 203 -9.72 -20.45 -2.71
CA SER A 203 -9.47 -21.72 -2.02
C SER A 203 -8.10 -22.33 -2.39
N ASP A 204 -7.70 -22.17 -3.66
CA ASP A 204 -6.38 -22.61 -4.10
C ASP A 204 -5.27 -21.77 -3.47
N MET A 205 -5.50 -20.48 -3.29
CA MET A 205 -4.56 -19.59 -2.58
C MET A 205 -4.30 -20.07 -1.16
N ASP A 206 -5.36 -20.40 -0.39
CA ASP A 206 -5.23 -20.83 1.00
C ASP A 206 -4.54 -22.19 1.11
N SER A 207 -4.85 -23.13 0.21
CA SER A 207 -4.17 -24.43 0.13
C SER A 207 -2.69 -24.30 -0.25
N MET A 208 -2.37 -23.36 -1.11
CA MET A 208 -1.01 -23.08 -1.56
C MET A 208 -0.19 -22.39 -0.46
N GLU A 209 -0.78 -21.44 0.27
CA GLU A 209 -0.16 -20.84 1.44
C GLU A 209 0.25 -21.91 2.46
N ALA A 210 -0.64 -22.84 2.79
CA ALA A 210 -0.37 -23.93 3.72
C ALA A 210 0.79 -24.83 3.24
N ARG A 211 0.81 -25.21 1.95
CA ARG A 211 1.90 -26.02 1.37
C ARG A 211 3.25 -25.30 1.40
N LEU A 212 3.26 -24.00 1.12
CA LEU A 212 4.47 -23.20 1.08
C LEU A 212 4.98 -22.86 2.50
N ALA A 213 4.10 -22.68 3.48
CA ALA A 213 4.45 -22.52 4.88
C ALA A 213 5.14 -23.79 5.42
N ALA A 214 4.67 -24.98 5.05
CA ALA A 214 5.30 -26.25 5.45
C ALA A 214 6.76 -26.35 4.95
N LEU A 215 7.08 -25.80 3.78
CA LEU A 215 8.47 -25.72 3.27
C LEU A 215 9.37 -24.82 4.12
N GLU A 216 8.85 -23.78 4.71
CA GLU A 216 9.62 -22.85 5.52
C GLU A 216 9.96 -23.44 6.88
N ILE A 217 9.01 -24.15 7.48
CA ILE A 217 9.24 -24.88 8.74
C ILE A 217 10.35 -25.92 8.58
N GLY A 218 10.37 -26.65 7.45
CA GLY A 218 11.44 -27.59 7.14
C GLY A 218 12.82 -26.93 6.99
N ARG A 219 12.90 -25.68 6.54
CA ARG A 219 14.16 -24.91 6.45
C ARG A 219 14.70 -24.48 7.81
N ALA A 220 13.83 -24.01 8.69
CA ALA A 220 14.22 -23.61 10.03
C ALA A 220 14.83 -24.79 10.79
N SER A 221 14.18 -25.94 10.77
CA SER A 221 14.65 -27.16 11.46
C SER A 221 15.95 -27.74 10.87
N CYS A 222 16.22 -27.58 9.57
CA CYS A 222 17.50 -27.99 8.97
C CYS A 222 18.65 -27.04 9.33
N ARG A 223 18.37 -25.76 9.50
CA ARG A 223 19.40 -24.76 9.83
C ARG A 223 19.87 -24.90 11.28
N GLU A 224 18.98 -25.27 12.20
CA GLU A 224 19.32 -25.56 13.60
C GLU A 224 20.17 -26.84 13.76
N ARG A 225 19.91 -27.88 12.94
CA ARG A 225 20.65 -29.16 13.02
C ARG A 225 22.08 -29.12 12.44
N VAL A 226 22.43 -28.09 11.70
CA VAL A 226 23.79 -27.94 11.11
C VAL A 226 24.70 -27.13 12.03
N CYS A 227 24.17 -26.52 13.10
CA CYS A 227 24.94 -25.75 14.08
C CYS A 227 25.24 -26.53 15.38
N THR A 228 24.93 -27.80 15.44
CA THR A 228 25.38 -28.75 16.51
C THR A 228 26.32 -29.76 15.92
#